data_e0ba8257dee4157cf5b2b4019e2674cb
#
_entry.id   e0ba8257dee4157cf5b2b4019e2674cb
#
_cell.length_a   1.000
_cell.length_b   1.000
_cell.length_c   1.000
_cell.angle_alpha   90.00
_cell.angle_beta   90.00
_cell.angle_gamma   90.00
#
_symmetry.space_group_name_H-M   'P 1'
#
loop_
_entity.id
_entity.type
_entity.pdbx_description
1 polymer ?
#
loop_
_entity_poly.entity_id
_entity_poly.type
_entity_poly.pdbx_seq_one_letter_code
_entity_poly.pdbx_strand_id
1 'polypeptide(L)'
;MFSSTFTMTVYDELKAHLNEEVPAGFVQVRGGKEILGYVKKDWAMAVASRTSDWRLTEHMSLSEEAEVTPTKRAAAMIHAAEILDMLGLLQNPQHTELVDVRASVLDPVYCQAPRNLARAFGLLTTSVRMTGYLPDGTVMCAKRLATKSIGGGLWDSLAAGLVKASETTEQAIYRELFEEAGLTSNEVTLTEGGRFVQQLVVPEGMVREIVYHYDASKSANPANRDGQVMEFATFTPDKVLNLALGGEMMYAAGMGLVESVMRRMGQRIEDKWMHYRGQFLI
;
A
#
# COMPACT_ATOMS: atom_id res chain seq x y z
N MET A 1 -26.86 -8.59 7.92
CA MET A 1 -26.69 -7.11 7.79
C MET A 1 -25.99 -6.67 9.05
N PHE A 2 -24.79 -6.08 8.93
CA PHE A 2 -24.02 -5.63 10.10
C PHE A 2 -24.77 -4.57 10.87
N SER A 3 -24.66 -4.58 12.21
CA SER A 3 -25.06 -3.42 12.98
C SER A 3 -24.01 -2.30 12.82
N SER A 4 -24.44 -1.07 12.85
CA SER A 4 -23.55 0.11 12.79
C SER A 4 -22.47 0.06 13.88
N THR A 5 -22.81 -0.40 15.08
CA THR A 5 -21.90 -0.55 16.22
C THR A 5 -20.83 -1.60 15.96
N PHE A 6 -21.18 -2.77 15.40
CA PHE A 6 -20.21 -3.81 15.07
C PHE A 6 -19.21 -3.34 14.02
N THR A 7 -19.70 -2.69 12.95
CA THR A 7 -18.82 -2.17 11.88
C THR A 7 -17.84 -1.13 12.41
N MET A 8 -18.27 -0.28 13.35
CA MET A 8 -17.40 0.73 13.97
C MET A 8 -16.31 0.10 14.86
N THR A 9 -16.65 -0.91 15.66
CA THR A 9 -15.67 -1.63 16.49
C THR A 9 -14.60 -2.29 15.61
N VAL A 10 -15.02 -2.98 14.55
CA VAL A 10 -14.09 -3.61 13.60
C VAL A 10 -13.22 -2.57 12.89
N TYR A 11 -13.79 -1.43 12.49
CA TYR A 11 -13.04 -0.32 11.91
C TYR A 11 -11.91 0.15 12.84
N ASP A 12 -12.22 0.41 14.11
CA ASP A 12 -11.24 0.94 15.07
C ASP A 12 -10.11 -0.06 15.34
N GLU A 13 -10.43 -1.37 15.46
CA GLU A 13 -9.42 -2.42 15.62
C GLU A 13 -8.52 -2.55 14.37
N LEU A 14 -9.10 -2.64 13.18
CA LEU A 14 -8.31 -2.74 11.94
C LEU A 14 -7.46 -1.49 11.72
N LYS A 15 -7.98 -0.30 12.06
CA LYS A 15 -7.24 0.94 11.99
C LYS A 15 -6.02 0.94 12.90
N ALA A 16 -6.13 0.40 14.11
CA ALA A 16 -4.98 0.27 15.01
C ALA A 16 -3.88 -0.60 14.41
N HIS A 17 -4.24 -1.74 13.80
CA HIS A 17 -3.30 -2.63 13.11
C HIS A 17 -2.70 -2.05 11.82
N LEU A 18 -3.37 -1.11 11.17
CA LEU A 18 -2.89 -0.44 9.94
C LEU A 18 -2.05 0.82 10.25
N ASN A 19 -1.75 1.10 11.51
CA ASN A 19 -1.23 2.38 11.97
C ASN A 19 -0.11 2.22 12.98
N GLU A 20 0.96 1.55 12.59
CA GLU A 20 2.12 1.33 13.46
C GLU A 20 2.95 2.61 13.59
N GLU A 21 3.48 2.84 14.79
CA GLU A 21 4.40 3.95 15.05
C GLU A 21 5.74 3.74 14.33
N VAL A 22 6.38 4.85 13.96
CA VAL A 22 7.73 4.81 13.39
C VAL A 22 8.71 4.32 14.47
N PRO A 23 9.44 3.21 14.26
CA PRO A 23 10.32 2.66 15.27
C PRO A 23 11.50 3.58 15.62
N ALA A 24 11.98 3.48 16.85
CA ALA A 24 13.27 4.05 17.21
C ALA A 24 14.37 3.51 16.26
N GLY A 25 15.27 4.38 15.81
CA GLY A 25 16.32 4.02 14.84
C GLY A 25 15.97 4.31 13.38
N PHE A 26 14.76 4.78 13.11
CA PHE A 26 14.43 5.39 11.82
C PHE A 26 14.64 6.90 11.87
N VAL A 27 15.00 7.48 10.72
CA VAL A 27 15.09 8.92 10.51
C VAL A 27 14.15 9.33 9.39
N GLN A 28 13.65 10.57 9.43
CA GLN A 28 12.80 11.10 8.37
C GLN A 28 13.57 11.19 7.05
N VAL A 29 12.91 10.87 5.95
CA VAL A 29 13.34 11.18 4.58
C VAL A 29 12.60 12.43 4.15
N ARG A 30 13.33 13.48 3.81
CA ARG A 30 12.75 14.77 3.47
C ARG A 30 13.11 15.22 2.05
N GLY A 31 12.14 15.92 1.45
CA GLY A 31 12.32 16.73 0.25
C GLY A 31 11.89 18.15 0.56
N GLY A 32 12.83 19.10 0.60
CA GLY A 32 12.56 20.43 1.08
C GLY A 32 12.00 20.43 2.51
N LYS A 33 10.76 20.91 2.66
CA LYS A 33 10.05 20.92 3.95
C LYS A 33 9.20 19.66 4.17
N GLU A 34 8.98 18.87 3.13
CA GLU A 34 8.05 17.74 3.15
C GLU A 34 8.71 16.47 3.70
N ILE A 35 7.96 15.71 4.49
CA ILE A 35 8.35 14.37 4.93
C ILE A 35 7.83 13.37 3.90
N LEU A 36 8.75 12.75 3.17
CA LEU A 36 8.44 11.77 2.13
C LEU A 36 8.33 10.35 2.71
N GLY A 37 9.09 10.07 3.77
CA GLY A 37 9.17 8.74 4.34
C GLY A 37 10.03 8.64 5.58
N TYR A 38 10.42 7.40 5.90
CA TYR A 38 11.27 7.05 7.03
C TYR A 38 12.20 5.91 6.67
N VAL A 39 13.48 6.04 6.96
CA VAL A 39 14.52 5.07 6.63
C VAL A 39 15.30 4.67 7.88
N LYS A 40 15.77 3.43 7.95
CA LYS A 40 16.68 3.00 9.00
C LYS A 40 17.93 3.89 8.99
N LYS A 41 18.37 4.33 10.16
CA LYS A 41 19.47 5.30 10.29
C LYS A 41 20.78 4.82 9.68
N ASP A 42 21.10 3.54 9.81
CA ASP A 42 22.27 2.91 9.20
C ASP A 42 22.21 2.90 7.67
N TRP A 43 21.03 2.70 7.09
CA TRP A 43 20.83 2.79 5.64
C TRP A 43 20.94 4.23 5.14
N ALA A 44 20.39 5.19 5.88
CA ALA A 44 20.56 6.61 5.60
C ALA A 44 22.03 7.01 5.60
N MET A 45 22.82 6.55 6.59
CA MET A 45 24.26 6.77 6.66
C MET A 45 24.98 6.13 5.46
N ALA A 46 24.60 4.92 5.09
CA ALA A 46 25.19 4.20 3.97
C ALA A 46 24.99 4.93 2.64
N VAL A 47 23.79 5.47 2.39
CA VAL A 47 23.49 6.26 1.20
C VAL A 47 24.20 7.62 1.22
N ALA A 48 24.01 8.41 2.28
CA ALA A 48 24.55 9.76 2.36
C ALA A 48 26.10 9.84 2.33
N SER A 49 26.79 8.76 2.71
CA SER A 49 28.24 8.66 2.62
C SER A 49 28.77 8.35 1.22
N ARG A 50 27.89 8.00 0.26
CA ARG A 50 28.29 7.50 -1.09
C ARG A 50 27.79 8.37 -2.24
N THR A 51 26.95 9.37 -1.95
CA THR A 51 26.45 10.29 -2.98
C THR A 51 26.25 11.69 -2.41
N SER A 52 26.41 12.71 -3.26
CA SER A 52 26.09 14.10 -2.94
C SER A 52 24.59 14.43 -3.07
N ASP A 53 23.77 13.52 -3.59
CA ASP A 53 22.34 13.73 -3.75
C ASP A 53 21.58 13.80 -2.42
N TRP A 54 22.15 13.18 -1.38
CA TRP A 54 21.56 13.07 -0.07
C TRP A 54 22.48 13.62 1.04
N ARG A 55 21.89 14.31 2.00
CA ARG A 55 22.55 14.80 3.21
C ARG A 55 21.89 14.17 4.43
N LEU A 56 22.70 13.71 5.38
CA LEU A 56 22.22 13.21 6.65
C LEU A 56 22.67 14.12 7.78
N THR A 57 21.70 14.67 8.51
CA THR A 57 21.87 15.43 9.74
C THR A 57 21.03 14.80 10.83
N GLU A 58 20.05 15.49 11.37
CA GLU A 58 18.99 14.94 12.21
C GLU A 58 18.02 14.07 11.39
N HIS A 59 17.86 14.38 10.12
CA HIS A 59 17.06 13.67 9.13
C HIS A 59 17.85 13.52 7.83
N MET A 60 17.41 12.61 6.95
CA MET A 60 17.95 12.42 5.61
C MET A 60 17.19 13.32 4.63
N SER A 61 17.90 14.21 3.94
CA SER A 61 17.31 15.18 3.01
C SER A 61 17.93 15.10 1.64
N LEU A 62 17.13 15.36 0.59
CA LEU A 62 17.66 15.65 -0.74
C LEU A 62 18.58 16.88 -0.68
N SER A 63 19.67 16.87 -1.43
CA SER A 63 20.51 18.04 -1.60
C SER A 63 19.79 19.13 -2.41
N GLU A 64 20.23 20.37 -2.30
CA GLU A 64 19.63 21.48 -3.05
C GLU A 64 19.65 21.22 -4.58
N GLU A 65 20.70 20.57 -5.07
CA GLU A 65 20.81 20.24 -6.50
C GLU A 65 19.86 19.11 -6.92
N ALA A 66 19.69 18.09 -6.11
CA ALA A 66 18.77 16.98 -6.35
C ALA A 66 17.29 17.40 -6.25
N GLU A 67 17.00 18.45 -5.45
CA GLU A 67 15.65 18.93 -5.18
C GLU A 67 15.05 19.74 -6.34
N VAL A 68 15.86 20.31 -7.23
CA VAL A 68 15.46 21.37 -8.22
C VAL A 68 14.33 20.93 -9.15
N THR A 69 14.33 19.69 -9.64
CA THR A 69 13.31 19.21 -10.60
C THR A 69 12.81 17.81 -10.25
N PRO A 70 11.58 17.44 -10.65
CA PRO A 70 11.08 16.07 -10.47
C PRO A 70 12.01 15.01 -11.06
N THR A 71 12.65 15.28 -12.19
CA THR A 71 13.61 14.37 -12.83
C THR A 71 14.86 14.16 -11.97
N LYS A 72 15.42 15.24 -11.40
CA LYS A 72 16.57 15.13 -10.49
C LYS A 72 16.23 14.41 -9.20
N ARG A 73 15.03 14.66 -8.63
CA ARG A 73 14.53 13.93 -7.47
C ARG A 73 14.42 12.43 -7.77
N ALA A 74 13.84 12.06 -8.92
CA ALA A 74 13.75 10.67 -9.34
C ALA A 74 15.13 10.03 -9.54
N ALA A 75 16.09 10.75 -10.14
CA ALA A 75 17.48 10.27 -10.28
C ALA A 75 18.13 10.00 -8.92
N ALA A 76 17.94 10.89 -7.94
CA ALA A 76 18.46 10.70 -6.58
C ALA A 76 17.82 9.47 -5.88
N MET A 77 16.54 9.19 -6.13
CA MET A 77 15.89 7.98 -5.64
C MET A 77 16.47 6.71 -6.28
N ILE A 78 16.67 6.71 -7.60
CA ILE A 78 17.29 5.59 -8.32
C ILE A 78 18.71 5.34 -7.79
N HIS A 79 19.52 6.38 -7.64
CA HIS A 79 20.88 6.28 -7.13
C HIS A 79 20.91 5.74 -5.68
N ALA A 80 19.97 6.15 -4.81
CA ALA A 80 19.87 5.58 -3.47
C ALA A 80 19.53 4.08 -3.52
N ALA A 81 18.65 3.65 -4.43
CA ALA A 81 18.32 2.24 -4.61
C ALA A 81 19.54 1.43 -5.07
N GLU A 82 20.31 1.93 -6.03
CA GLU A 82 21.54 1.29 -6.53
C GLU A 82 22.58 1.14 -5.42
N ILE A 83 22.76 2.16 -4.56
CA ILE A 83 23.68 2.09 -3.42
C ILE A 83 23.24 1.00 -2.43
N LEU A 84 21.95 0.97 -2.06
CA LEU A 84 21.44 -0.03 -1.11
C LEU A 84 21.50 -1.45 -1.71
N ASP A 85 21.26 -1.60 -3.01
CA ASP A 85 21.38 -2.88 -3.71
C ASP A 85 22.82 -3.39 -3.72
N MET A 86 23.79 -2.53 -4.09
CA MET A 86 25.23 -2.87 -4.03
C MET A 86 25.68 -3.34 -2.64
N LEU A 87 25.01 -2.86 -1.59
CA LEU A 87 25.30 -3.23 -0.20
C LEU A 87 24.52 -4.48 0.26
N GLY A 88 23.68 -5.07 -0.60
CA GLY A 88 22.81 -6.20 -0.26
C GLY A 88 21.74 -5.87 0.76
N LEU A 89 21.35 -4.59 0.87
CA LEU A 89 20.36 -4.12 1.85
C LEU A 89 18.93 -4.07 1.29
N LEU A 90 18.78 -4.03 -0.06
CA LEU A 90 17.46 -4.11 -0.68
C LEU A 90 16.96 -5.54 -0.78
N GLN A 91 15.74 -5.76 -0.35
CA GLN A 91 15.00 -6.97 -0.68
C GLN A 91 14.33 -6.78 -2.05
N ASN A 92 14.24 -7.88 -2.82
CA ASN A 92 13.65 -7.86 -4.16
C ASN A 92 14.28 -6.80 -5.09
N PRO A 93 15.60 -6.86 -5.34
CA PRO A 93 16.31 -5.88 -6.18
C PRO A 93 15.74 -5.79 -7.60
N GLN A 94 15.06 -6.86 -8.08
CA GLN A 94 14.38 -6.89 -9.38
C GLN A 94 13.13 -5.98 -9.46
N HIS A 95 12.60 -5.49 -8.34
CA HIS A 95 11.44 -4.59 -8.33
C HIS A 95 11.85 -3.14 -8.59
N THR A 96 12.34 -2.88 -9.80
CA THR A 96 12.84 -1.57 -10.25
C THR A 96 11.79 -0.71 -10.94
N GLU A 97 10.57 -1.23 -11.14
CA GLU A 97 9.47 -0.43 -11.65
C GLU A 97 9.26 0.83 -10.80
N LEU A 98 8.98 1.94 -11.47
CA LEU A 98 8.76 3.21 -10.78
C LEU A 98 7.35 3.30 -10.20
N VAL A 99 7.27 3.91 -9.03
CA VAL A 99 6.02 4.28 -8.34
C VAL A 99 6.02 5.77 -8.03
N ASP A 100 4.85 6.37 -8.01
CA ASP A 100 4.69 7.78 -7.64
C ASP A 100 4.77 7.94 -6.12
N VAL A 101 5.57 8.92 -5.68
CA VAL A 101 5.77 9.28 -4.26
C VAL A 101 5.06 10.60 -3.97
N ARG A 102 4.37 10.67 -2.84
CA ARG A 102 3.66 11.86 -2.36
C ARG A 102 4.13 12.24 -0.96
N ALA A 103 3.97 13.50 -0.58
CA ALA A 103 4.20 13.94 0.79
C ALA A 103 2.95 13.70 1.67
N SER A 104 1.76 13.89 1.10
CA SER A 104 0.49 13.60 1.77
C SER A 104 -0.56 13.01 0.82
N VAL A 105 -1.69 12.59 1.38
CA VAL A 105 -2.83 12.02 0.62
C VAL A 105 -3.38 12.99 -0.43
N LEU A 106 -3.32 14.29 -0.15
CA LEU A 106 -3.91 15.33 -1.00
C LEU A 106 -2.89 16.04 -1.91
N ASP A 107 -1.60 15.77 -1.70
CA ASP A 107 -0.55 16.45 -2.45
C ASP A 107 -0.36 15.81 -3.84
N PRO A 108 0.12 16.61 -4.81
CA PRO A 108 0.53 16.08 -6.10
C PRO A 108 1.71 15.10 -5.96
N VAL A 109 2.02 14.39 -7.02
CA VAL A 109 3.22 13.55 -7.09
C VAL A 109 4.46 14.42 -6.89
N TYR A 110 5.25 14.09 -5.88
CA TYR A 110 6.48 14.78 -5.55
C TYR A 110 7.64 14.35 -6.45
N CYS A 111 7.80 13.05 -6.60
CA CYS A 111 8.77 12.43 -7.50
C CYS A 111 8.35 10.98 -7.78
N GLN A 112 9.17 10.30 -8.59
CA GLN A 112 9.08 8.85 -8.79
C GLN A 112 10.25 8.16 -8.10
N ALA A 113 10.03 6.93 -7.64
CA ALA A 113 11.06 6.10 -7.01
C ALA A 113 10.92 4.64 -7.43
N PRO A 114 12.01 3.86 -7.45
CA PRO A 114 11.92 2.41 -7.60
C PRO A 114 11.08 1.78 -6.48
N ARG A 115 10.25 0.81 -6.83
CA ARG A 115 9.36 0.11 -5.89
C ARG A 115 10.09 -0.52 -4.70
N ASN A 116 11.28 -1.10 -4.94
CA ASN A 116 12.11 -1.68 -3.88
C ASN A 116 12.61 -0.61 -2.89
N LEU A 117 12.97 0.60 -3.39
CA LEU A 117 13.35 1.73 -2.53
C LEU A 117 12.16 2.26 -1.73
N ALA A 118 10.97 2.27 -2.33
CA ALA A 118 9.79 2.84 -1.66
C ALA A 118 9.54 2.23 -0.28
N ARG A 119 9.72 0.91 -0.11
CA ARG A 119 9.64 0.24 1.20
C ARG A 119 10.86 0.53 2.08
N ALA A 120 12.06 0.48 1.52
CA ALA A 120 13.31 0.74 2.25
C ALA A 120 13.32 2.15 2.88
N PHE A 121 12.77 3.12 2.17
CA PHE A 121 12.67 4.52 2.59
C PHE A 121 11.30 4.87 3.20
N GLY A 122 10.38 3.91 3.34
CA GLY A 122 9.03 4.14 3.86
C GLY A 122 8.32 5.28 3.15
N LEU A 123 8.49 5.40 1.82
CA LEU A 123 7.90 6.47 1.03
C LEU A 123 6.37 6.28 0.93
N LEU A 124 5.63 7.39 0.94
CA LEU A 124 4.18 7.35 0.77
C LEU A 124 3.85 7.12 -0.70
N THR A 125 3.34 5.94 -1.01
CA THR A 125 2.95 5.48 -2.34
C THR A 125 1.44 5.27 -2.45
N THR A 126 0.96 4.87 -3.61
CA THR A 126 -0.46 4.55 -3.83
C THR A 126 -0.61 3.07 -4.15
N SER A 127 -1.60 2.43 -3.55
CA SER A 127 -2.01 1.07 -3.87
C SER A 127 -3.52 0.99 -4.13
N VAL A 128 -3.93 -0.09 -4.77
CA VAL A 128 -5.33 -0.41 -5.04
C VAL A 128 -5.71 -1.75 -4.43
N ARG A 129 -6.97 -1.88 -4.06
CA ARG A 129 -7.52 -3.09 -3.46
C ARG A 129 -8.97 -3.29 -3.87
N MET A 130 -9.39 -4.55 -4.05
CA MET A 130 -10.71 -4.87 -4.55
C MET A 130 -11.43 -5.89 -3.68
N THR A 131 -12.66 -5.58 -3.25
CA THR A 131 -13.60 -6.56 -2.70
C THR A 131 -14.47 -7.13 -3.81
N GLY A 132 -14.29 -8.41 -4.13
CA GLY A 132 -15.06 -9.10 -5.17
C GLY A 132 -16.33 -9.73 -4.60
N TYR A 133 -17.50 -9.20 -4.95
CA TYR A 133 -18.79 -9.75 -4.53
C TYR A 133 -19.35 -10.75 -5.53
N LEU A 134 -19.98 -11.80 -5.02
CA LEU A 134 -20.81 -12.72 -5.78
C LEU A 134 -22.28 -12.32 -5.69
N PRO A 135 -23.15 -12.83 -6.60
CA PRO A 135 -24.57 -12.51 -6.59
C PRO A 135 -25.31 -12.85 -5.27
N ASP A 136 -24.83 -13.83 -4.52
CA ASP A 136 -25.38 -14.23 -3.22
C ASP A 136 -24.88 -13.36 -2.05
N GLY A 137 -24.04 -12.35 -2.35
CA GLY A 137 -23.47 -11.43 -1.35
C GLY A 137 -22.25 -11.97 -0.63
N THR A 138 -21.75 -13.15 -0.96
CA THR A 138 -20.44 -13.62 -0.49
C THR A 138 -19.29 -12.88 -1.16
N VAL A 139 -18.13 -12.94 -0.52
CA VAL A 139 -16.91 -12.23 -0.95
C VAL A 139 -15.88 -13.26 -1.42
N MET A 140 -15.36 -13.08 -2.62
CA MET A 140 -14.24 -13.86 -3.14
C MET A 140 -12.93 -13.30 -2.56
N CYS A 141 -12.16 -14.18 -1.96
CA CYS A 141 -10.84 -13.88 -1.40
C CYS A 141 -9.77 -14.74 -2.07
N ALA A 142 -8.56 -14.19 -2.14
CA ALA A 142 -7.37 -14.86 -2.63
C ALA A 142 -6.44 -15.19 -1.46
N LYS A 143 -5.86 -16.40 -1.43
CA LYS A 143 -4.85 -16.77 -0.44
C LYS A 143 -3.47 -16.50 -1.00
N ARG A 144 -2.70 -15.67 -0.33
CA ARG A 144 -1.37 -15.24 -0.73
C ARG A 144 -0.40 -16.42 -0.76
N LEU A 145 0.51 -16.42 -1.72
CA LEU A 145 1.59 -17.40 -1.75
C LEU A 145 2.40 -17.33 -0.45
N ALA A 146 2.71 -18.48 0.15
CA ALA A 146 3.38 -18.56 1.45
C ALA A 146 4.78 -17.92 1.48
N THR A 147 5.43 -17.81 0.32
CA THR A 147 6.76 -17.20 0.16
C THR A 147 6.76 -15.68 0.06
N LYS A 148 5.58 -15.02 0.07
CA LYS A 148 5.53 -13.55 0.06
C LYS A 148 6.11 -13.00 1.38
N SER A 149 6.96 -11.98 1.28
CA SER A 149 7.62 -11.34 2.45
C SER A 149 6.63 -10.68 3.41
N ILE A 150 5.48 -10.22 2.90
CA ILE A 150 4.42 -9.61 3.71
C ILE A 150 3.17 -10.45 3.61
N GLY A 151 2.68 -10.95 4.75
CA GLY A 151 1.43 -11.70 4.84
C GLY A 151 1.40 -12.98 4.02
N GLY A 152 2.53 -13.67 3.85
CA GLY A 152 2.57 -14.97 3.16
C GLY A 152 1.65 -15.99 3.85
N GLY A 153 0.81 -16.67 3.06
CA GLY A 153 -0.17 -17.64 3.55
C GLY A 153 -1.45 -17.05 4.14
N LEU A 154 -1.56 -15.73 4.27
CA LEU A 154 -2.80 -15.08 4.72
C LEU A 154 -3.82 -14.96 3.57
N TRP A 155 -5.09 -14.87 3.94
CA TRP A 155 -6.13 -14.44 3.01
C TRP A 155 -6.00 -12.95 2.68
N ASP A 156 -6.43 -12.57 1.49
CA ASP A 156 -6.40 -11.20 0.98
C ASP A 156 -7.65 -10.91 0.14
N SER A 157 -7.77 -9.68 -0.30
CA SER A 157 -8.75 -9.25 -1.31
C SER A 157 -8.64 -10.07 -2.59
N LEU A 158 -9.63 -9.96 -3.47
CA LEU A 158 -9.62 -10.64 -4.77
C LEU A 158 -8.41 -10.20 -5.62
N ALA A 159 -8.08 -8.92 -5.59
CA ALA A 159 -6.88 -8.37 -6.21
C ALA A 159 -6.39 -7.15 -5.42
N ALA A 160 -5.07 -6.96 -5.37
CA ALA A 160 -4.44 -5.83 -4.71
C ALA A 160 -2.99 -5.62 -5.16
N GLY A 161 -2.59 -4.37 -5.39
CA GLY A 161 -1.21 -4.07 -5.71
C GLY A 161 -0.88 -2.58 -5.74
N LEU A 162 0.39 -2.28 -5.97
CA LEU A 162 0.87 -0.91 -6.09
C LEU A 162 0.50 -0.31 -7.46
N VAL A 163 0.16 0.96 -7.44
CA VAL A 163 -0.04 1.77 -8.65
C VAL A 163 1.35 2.14 -9.20
N LYS A 164 1.62 1.75 -10.44
CA LYS A 164 2.86 2.11 -11.14
C LYS A 164 2.88 3.61 -11.45
N ALA A 165 4.07 4.16 -11.64
CA ALA A 165 4.19 5.56 -12.03
C ALA A 165 3.41 5.85 -13.33
N SER A 166 2.67 6.96 -13.31
CA SER A 166 1.80 7.39 -14.42
C SER A 166 0.60 6.49 -14.71
N GLU A 167 0.34 5.46 -13.91
CA GLU A 167 -0.86 4.64 -13.97
C GLU A 167 -1.99 5.27 -13.14
N THR A 168 -3.23 5.21 -13.61
CA THR A 168 -4.37 5.57 -12.77
C THR A 168 -4.72 4.42 -11.82
N THR A 169 -5.43 4.71 -10.73
CA THR A 169 -5.88 3.66 -9.80
C THR A 169 -6.82 2.66 -10.47
N GLU A 170 -7.64 3.11 -11.43
CA GLU A 170 -8.51 2.24 -12.22
C GLU A 170 -7.70 1.31 -13.15
N GLN A 171 -6.68 1.83 -13.83
CA GLN A 171 -5.78 1.01 -14.64
C GLN A 171 -5.06 -0.02 -13.79
N ALA A 172 -4.55 0.39 -12.63
CA ALA A 172 -3.87 -0.50 -11.70
C ALA A 172 -4.77 -1.64 -11.23
N ILE A 173 -6.01 -1.35 -10.81
CA ILE A 173 -6.88 -2.41 -10.29
C ILE A 173 -7.30 -3.41 -11.38
N TYR A 174 -7.48 -2.99 -12.64
CA TYR A 174 -7.71 -3.93 -13.76
C TYR A 174 -6.47 -4.76 -14.08
N ARG A 175 -5.28 -4.18 -14.02
CA ARG A 175 -4.02 -4.91 -14.22
C ARG A 175 -3.83 -5.97 -13.14
N GLU A 176 -3.94 -5.61 -11.86
CA GLU A 176 -3.82 -6.54 -10.73
C GLU A 176 -4.89 -7.65 -10.79
N LEU A 177 -6.13 -7.29 -11.15
CA LEU A 177 -7.21 -8.25 -11.34
C LEU A 177 -6.87 -9.28 -12.44
N PHE A 178 -6.27 -8.84 -13.54
CA PHE A 178 -5.85 -9.75 -14.59
C PHE A 178 -4.64 -10.61 -14.19
N GLU A 179 -3.65 -10.01 -13.53
CA GLU A 179 -2.42 -10.70 -13.10
C GLU A 179 -2.73 -11.73 -12.01
N GLU A 180 -3.46 -11.36 -10.95
CA GLU A 180 -3.72 -12.21 -9.79
C GLU A 180 -4.93 -13.15 -9.98
N ALA A 181 -5.98 -12.72 -10.67
CA ALA A 181 -7.24 -13.48 -10.79
C ALA A 181 -7.61 -13.87 -12.23
N GLY A 182 -6.86 -13.44 -13.24
CA GLY A 182 -7.11 -13.78 -14.64
C GLY A 182 -8.40 -13.20 -15.23
N LEU A 183 -9.05 -12.27 -14.52
CA LEU A 183 -10.30 -11.65 -14.92
C LEU A 183 -10.05 -10.36 -15.70
N THR A 184 -10.87 -10.13 -16.71
CA THR A 184 -10.82 -8.94 -17.56
C THR A 184 -11.90 -7.92 -17.19
N SER A 185 -11.79 -6.71 -17.72
CA SER A 185 -12.80 -5.66 -17.53
C SER A 185 -14.20 -6.03 -18.03
N ASN A 186 -14.33 -7.00 -18.94
CA ASN A 186 -15.63 -7.48 -19.43
C ASN A 186 -16.30 -8.48 -18.47
N GLU A 187 -15.55 -9.03 -17.52
CA GLU A 187 -16.01 -10.07 -16.59
C GLU A 187 -16.31 -9.52 -15.20
N VAL A 188 -16.04 -8.24 -14.96
CA VAL A 188 -16.31 -7.56 -13.69
C VAL A 188 -16.93 -6.19 -13.94
N THR A 189 -17.81 -5.79 -13.04
CA THR A 189 -18.29 -4.41 -12.95
C THR A 189 -17.67 -3.77 -11.72
N LEU A 190 -16.87 -2.72 -11.92
CA LEU A 190 -16.24 -1.98 -10.85
C LEU A 190 -17.14 -0.87 -10.32
N THR A 191 -17.09 -0.67 -9.02
CA THR A 191 -17.60 0.51 -8.33
C THR A 191 -16.46 1.10 -7.53
N GLU A 192 -16.10 2.35 -7.82
CA GLU A 192 -15.11 3.07 -7.04
C GLU A 192 -15.61 3.26 -5.60
N GLY A 193 -14.76 2.91 -4.66
CA GLY A 193 -14.97 3.06 -3.23
C GLY A 193 -14.24 4.28 -2.66
N GLY A 194 -14.01 4.25 -1.37
CA GLY A 194 -13.21 5.22 -0.66
C GLY A 194 -11.72 4.89 -0.66
N ARG A 195 -11.00 5.60 0.19
CA ARG A 195 -9.57 5.37 0.41
C ARG A 195 -9.24 5.43 1.90
N PHE A 196 -8.17 4.76 2.28
CA PHE A 196 -7.58 4.82 3.62
C PHE A 196 -6.06 4.80 3.50
N VAL A 197 -5.37 5.08 4.59
CA VAL A 197 -3.91 5.02 4.64
C VAL A 197 -3.49 3.84 5.51
N GLN A 198 -2.42 3.14 5.11
CA GLN A 198 -1.76 2.17 5.96
C GLN A 198 -0.30 2.56 6.19
N GLN A 199 0.17 2.31 7.42
CA GLN A 199 1.56 2.45 7.81
C GLN A 199 1.95 1.23 8.65
N LEU A 200 2.86 0.41 8.14
CA LEU A 200 3.27 -0.85 8.76
C LEU A 200 4.79 -0.94 8.78
N VAL A 201 5.33 -1.48 9.85
CA VAL A 201 6.76 -1.82 9.94
C VAL A 201 6.95 -3.21 9.34
N VAL A 202 7.90 -3.33 8.43
CA VAL A 202 8.20 -4.59 7.74
C VAL A 202 9.73 -4.82 7.77
N PRO A 203 10.20 -6.06 7.56
CA PRO A 203 11.64 -6.33 7.55
C PRO A 203 12.42 -5.46 6.58
N GLU A 204 11.81 -5.12 5.44
CA GLU A 204 12.38 -4.28 4.39
C GLU A 204 12.41 -2.78 4.72
N GLY A 205 11.78 -2.34 5.81
CA GLY A 205 11.63 -0.93 6.18
C GLY A 205 10.22 -0.61 6.64
N MET A 206 9.48 0.18 5.87
CA MET A 206 8.08 0.51 6.17
C MET A 206 7.22 0.50 4.91
N VAL A 207 6.00 -0.01 5.02
CA VAL A 207 4.94 0.18 4.03
C VAL A 207 4.16 1.42 4.44
N ARG A 208 4.08 2.42 3.57
CA ARG A 208 3.21 3.58 3.72
C ARG A 208 2.45 3.78 2.42
N GLU A 209 1.16 3.56 2.46
CA GLU A 209 0.34 3.54 1.25
C GLU A 209 -0.99 4.24 1.43
N ILE A 210 -1.37 5.01 0.42
CA ILE A 210 -2.75 5.47 0.21
C ILE A 210 -3.45 4.34 -0.54
N VAL A 211 -4.37 3.63 0.12
CA VAL A 211 -5.08 2.48 -0.44
C VAL A 211 -6.40 2.95 -1.01
N TYR A 212 -6.57 2.88 -2.33
CA TYR A 212 -7.85 3.10 -3.00
C TYR A 212 -8.61 1.79 -3.08
N HIS A 213 -9.83 1.80 -2.59
CA HIS A 213 -10.67 0.62 -2.54
C HIS A 213 -11.70 0.62 -3.67
N TYR A 214 -11.95 -0.56 -4.23
CA TYR A 214 -12.97 -0.81 -5.26
C TYR A 214 -13.84 -1.98 -4.82
N ASP A 215 -15.14 -1.89 -5.11
CA ASP A 215 -16.01 -3.07 -5.16
C ASP A 215 -16.04 -3.63 -6.58
N ALA A 216 -16.06 -4.93 -6.69
CA ALA A 216 -16.34 -5.62 -7.95
C ALA A 216 -17.50 -6.59 -7.80
N SER A 217 -18.43 -6.61 -8.74
CA SER A 217 -19.29 -7.75 -8.98
C SER A 217 -18.74 -8.53 -10.17
N LYS A 218 -18.59 -9.87 -9.99
CA LYS A 218 -17.95 -10.71 -10.99
C LYS A 218 -18.90 -11.70 -11.62
N SER A 219 -18.66 -12.03 -12.89
CA SER A 219 -19.42 -13.00 -13.68
C SER A 219 -18.64 -14.28 -14.02
N ALA A 220 -17.32 -14.32 -13.76
CA ALA A 220 -16.47 -15.46 -14.09
C ALA A 220 -15.66 -15.94 -12.89
N ASN A 221 -15.15 -17.17 -12.93
CA ASN A 221 -14.30 -17.73 -11.89
C ASN A 221 -12.84 -17.24 -12.05
N PRO A 222 -12.17 -16.87 -10.95
CA PRO A 222 -10.78 -16.45 -11.03
C PRO A 222 -9.84 -17.61 -11.33
N ALA A 223 -8.72 -17.29 -11.97
CA ALA A 223 -7.61 -18.20 -12.21
C ALA A 223 -6.29 -17.47 -12.01
N ASN A 224 -5.45 -17.99 -11.10
CA ASN A 224 -4.12 -17.44 -10.85
C ASN A 224 -3.24 -17.48 -12.10
N ARG A 225 -2.72 -16.33 -12.55
CA ARG A 225 -1.86 -16.22 -13.75
C ARG A 225 -0.40 -15.94 -13.43
N ASP A 226 -0.14 -15.16 -12.38
CA ASP A 226 1.21 -14.73 -12.02
C ASP A 226 1.89 -15.65 -10.98
N GLY A 227 1.16 -16.66 -10.48
CA GLY A 227 1.66 -17.60 -9.47
C GLY A 227 1.70 -17.03 -8.05
N GLN A 228 1.08 -15.87 -7.80
CA GLN A 228 1.13 -15.20 -6.49
C GLN A 228 -0.02 -15.57 -5.55
N VAL A 229 -1.02 -16.28 -6.07
CA VAL A 229 -2.19 -16.77 -5.34
C VAL A 229 -2.14 -18.29 -5.21
N MET A 230 -2.32 -18.82 -4.01
CA MET A 230 -2.38 -20.26 -3.75
C MET A 230 -3.74 -20.85 -4.09
N GLU A 231 -4.80 -20.18 -3.64
CA GLU A 231 -6.19 -20.61 -3.82
C GLU A 231 -7.15 -19.42 -3.76
N PHE A 232 -8.34 -19.62 -4.29
CA PHE A 232 -9.47 -18.71 -4.12
C PHE A 232 -10.57 -19.40 -3.32
N ALA A 233 -11.20 -18.66 -2.41
CA ALA A 233 -12.35 -19.13 -1.67
C ALA A 233 -13.38 -18.02 -1.48
N THR A 234 -14.63 -18.41 -1.23
CA THR A 234 -15.70 -17.47 -0.93
C THR A 234 -16.06 -17.54 0.55
N PHE A 235 -16.23 -16.38 1.14
CA PHE A 235 -16.63 -16.22 2.53
C PHE A 235 -17.80 -15.27 2.66
N THR A 236 -18.61 -15.45 3.70
CA THR A 236 -19.55 -14.41 4.08
C THR A 236 -18.78 -13.16 4.56
N PRO A 237 -19.33 -11.94 4.41
CA PRO A 237 -18.69 -10.74 4.92
C PRO A 237 -18.29 -10.84 6.41
N ASP A 238 -19.16 -11.44 7.26
CA ASP A 238 -18.84 -11.68 8.68
C ASP A 238 -17.60 -12.57 8.86
N LYS A 239 -17.47 -13.63 8.04
CA LYS A 239 -16.29 -14.51 8.11
C LYS A 239 -15.03 -13.77 7.67
N VAL A 240 -15.09 -12.91 6.63
CA VAL A 240 -13.95 -12.07 6.19
C VAL A 240 -13.46 -11.18 7.33
N LEU A 241 -14.37 -10.48 8.00
CA LEU A 241 -14.01 -9.60 9.11
C LEU A 241 -13.42 -10.38 10.30
N ASN A 242 -13.99 -11.54 10.62
CA ASN A 242 -13.45 -12.39 11.69
C ASN A 242 -12.06 -12.95 11.35
N LEU A 243 -11.79 -13.32 10.09
CA LEU A 243 -10.45 -13.72 9.64
C LEU A 243 -9.45 -12.57 9.76
N ALA A 244 -9.87 -11.35 9.42
CA ALA A 244 -9.01 -10.17 9.54
C ALA A 244 -8.68 -9.86 11.01
N LEU A 245 -9.68 -9.85 11.90
CA LEU A 245 -9.48 -9.63 13.33
C LEU A 245 -8.67 -10.76 13.99
N GLY A 246 -8.82 -11.99 13.50
CA GLY A 246 -8.06 -13.16 13.96
C GLY A 246 -6.63 -13.25 13.42
N GLY A 247 -6.19 -12.31 12.58
CA GLY A 247 -4.84 -12.33 11.97
C GLY A 247 -4.65 -13.40 10.89
N GLU A 248 -5.73 -13.98 10.38
CA GLU A 248 -5.71 -14.98 9.29
C GLU A 248 -5.87 -14.33 7.90
N MET A 249 -6.13 -13.02 7.85
CA MET A 249 -6.30 -12.22 6.65
C MET A 249 -5.52 -10.91 6.77
N MET A 250 -5.11 -10.37 5.63
CA MET A 250 -4.51 -9.04 5.58
C MET A 250 -5.46 -7.99 6.16
N TYR A 251 -5.01 -7.21 7.15
CA TYR A 251 -5.84 -6.16 7.77
C TYR A 251 -6.41 -5.17 6.76
N ALA A 252 -5.63 -4.83 5.73
CA ALA A 252 -6.10 -3.95 4.66
C ALA A 252 -7.23 -4.56 3.82
N ALA A 253 -7.31 -5.90 3.70
CA ALA A 253 -8.45 -6.55 3.04
C ALA A 253 -9.72 -6.43 3.90
N GLY A 254 -9.60 -6.64 5.20
CA GLY A 254 -10.69 -6.41 6.16
C GLY A 254 -11.15 -4.95 6.16
N MET A 255 -10.22 -3.99 6.14
CA MET A 255 -10.53 -2.55 6.06
C MET A 255 -11.25 -2.18 4.76
N GLY A 256 -10.85 -2.76 3.62
CA GLY A 256 -11.54 -2.58 2.35
C GLY A 256 -13.00 -3.04 2.42
N LEU A 257 -13.29 -4.19 3.05
CA LEU A 257 -14.66 -4.64 3.26
C LEU A 257 -15.43 -3.71 4.21
N VAL A 258 -14.79 -3.23 5.29
CA VAL A 258 -15.41 -2.23 6.20
C VAL A 258 -15.75 -0.96 5.44
N GLU A 259 -14.86 -0.46 4.58
CA GLU A 259 -15.11 0.70 3.72
C GLU A 259 -16.36 0.48 2.85
N SER A 260 -16.40 -0.66 2.15
CA SER A 260 -17.53 -1.02 1.29
C SER A 260 -18.86 -1.05 2.05
N VAL A 261 -18.89 -1.68 3.22
CA VAL A 261 -20.09 -1.77 4.07
C VAL A 261 -20.52 -0.40 4.56
N MET A 262 -19.59 0.41 5.08
CA MET A 262 -19.86 1.76 5.58
C MET A 262 -20.40 2.68 4.47
N ARG A 263 -19.79 2.63 3.30
CA ARG A 263 -20.23 3.41 2.14
C ARG A 263 -21.65 3.05 1.70
N ARG A 264 -22.01 1.76 1.71
CA ARG A 264 -23.38 1.29 1.46
C ARG A 264 -24.39 1.75 2.52
N MET A 265 -23.91 2.08 3.72
CA MET A 265 -24.70 2.68 4.80
C MET A 265 -24.72 4.23 4.72
N GLY A 266 -24.17 4.84 3.66
CA GLY A 266 -24.09 6.30 3.50
C GLY A 266 -23.01 6.98 4.35
N GLN A 267 -22.05 6.21 4.89
CA GLN A 267 -20.91 6.71 5.66
C GLN A 267 -19.64 6.65 4.85
N ARG A 268 -18.75 7.65 4.97
CA ARG A 268 -17.44 7.66 4.32
C ARG A 268 -16.33 7.44 5.33
N ILE A 269 -15.52 6.44 5.09
CA ILE A 269 -14.33 6.15 5.92
C ILE A 269 -13.28 7.26 5.79
N GLU A 270 -13.16 7.87 4.61
CA GLU A 270 -12.23 8.97 4.32
C GLU A 270 -12.39 10.15 5.27
N ASP A 271 -13.63 10.51 5.61
CA ASP A 271 -13.92 11.64 6.50
C ASP A 271 -13.28 11.42 7.88
N LYS A 272 -13.13 10.17 8.29
CA LYS A 272 -12.48 9.77 9.56
C LYS A 272 -10.95 9.78 9.49
N TRP A 273 -10.38 9.52 8.31
CA TRP A 273 -8.94 9.57 8.08
C TRP A 273 -8.44 11.00 7.84
N MET A 274 -9.25 11.86 7.20
CA MET A 274 -8.91 13.26 6.97
C MET A 274 -8.76 14.06 8.27
N HIS A 275 -9.42 13.65 9.34
CA HIS A 275 -9.24 14.28 10.67
C HIS A 275 -7.96 13.82 11.38
N TYR A 276 -7.25 12.83 10.84
CA TYR A 276 -5.99 12.28 11.38
C TYR A 276 -4.74 12.98 10.84
N ARG A 277 -4.85 14.24 10.42
CA ARG A 277 -3.71 15.04 9.92
C ARG A 277 -2.52 15.12 10.87
N GLY A 278 -2.69 14.77 12.15
CA GLY A 278 -1.65 14.86 13.18
C GLY A 278 -0.66 13.69 13.25
N GLN A 279 -0.95 12.52 12.67
CA GLN A 279 -0.07 11.35 12.78
C GLN A 279 0.53 10.86 11.45
N PHE A 280 -0.09 11.18 10.30
CA PHE A 280 0.41 10.80 8.99
C PHE A 280 1.00 11.95 8.17
N LEU A 281 0.99 13.17 8.69
CA LEU A 281 1.43 14.39 8.02
C LEU A 281 2.54 15.13 8.78
N ILE A 282 3.13 14.53 9.80
CA ILE A 282 4.28 15.12 10.50
C ILE A 282 5.53 14.34 10.15
#